data_c2d244ef205f03ea1a968d3da50ad9e3
#
_entry.id   c2d244ef205f03ea1a968d3da50ad9e3
#
_cell.length_a   1.000
_cell.length_b   1.000
_cell.length_c   1.000
_cell.angle_alpha   90.00
_cell.angle_beta   90.00
_cell.angle_gamma   90.00
#
_symmetry.space_group_name_H-M   'P 1'
#
loop_
_entity.id
_entity.type
_entity.pdbx_description
1 polymer ?
#
loop_
_entity_poly.entity_id
_entity_poly.type
_entity_poly.pdbx_seq_one_letter_code
_entity_poly.pdbx_strand_id
1 'polypeptide(L)'
;MRTDAKVLLANFAAFEECGKIRIDYPVQHGLIFYLNQQGFKFPTYNFIPATWPGYGSSLLSRQLDRDIDTLVTRGVLEITENPSISISDAGIKEAQPLVQTLQEEGESYKLLRDTVSEALKSDWRIFLENCYMMYIRKEYSLAEK
;
A
#
# COMPACT_ATOMS: atom_id res chain seq x y z
N MET A 1 -13.47 9.27 7.84
CA MET A 1 -12.30 8.66 7.17
C MET A 1 -12.42 8.88 5.67
N ARG A 2 -11.34 9.32 5.04
CA ARG A 2 -11.31 9.51 3.59
C ARG A 2 -11.42 8.17 2.86
N THR A 3 -11.91 8.20 1.61
CA THR A 3 -12.10 7.00 0.78
C THR A 3 -10.79 6.21 0.62
N ASP A 4 -9.68 6.89 0.31
CA ASP A 4 -8.38 6.22 0.13
C ASP A 4 -7.91 5.54 1.42
N ALA A 5 -8.11 6.17 2.58
CA ALA A 5 -7.75 5.58 3.86
C ALA A 5 -8.57 4.33 4.16
N LYS A 6 -9.84 4.29 3.75
CA LYS A 6 -10.67 3.08 3.89
C LYS A 6 -10.13 1.94 3.03
N VAL A 7 -9.78 2.23 1.79
CA VAL A 7 -9.22 1.22 0.88
C VAL A 7 -7.84 0.78 1.37
N LEU A 8 -7.06 1.70 1.94
CA LEU A 8 -5.78 1.39 2.55
C LEU A 8 -5.97 0.36 3.69
N LEU A 9 -6.98 0.56 4.53
CA LEU A 9 -7.28 -0.38 5.61
C LEU A 9 -7.64 -1.76 5.06
N ALA A 10 -8.42 -1.82 3.96
CA ALA A 10 -8.75 -3.07 3.29
C ALA A 10 -7.49 -3.75 2.72
N ASN A 11 -6.52 -2.97 2.24
CA ASN A 11 -5.23 -3.49 1.80
C ASN A 11 -4.47 -4.20 2.93
N PHE A 12 -4.44 -3.61 4.12
CA PHE A 12 -3.82 -4.26 5.27
C PHE A 12 -4.55 -5.53 5.69
N ALA A 13 -5.88 -5.54 5.59
CA ALA A 13 -6.67 -6.76 5.84
C ALA A 13 -6.34 -7.86 4.83
N ALA A 14 -6.08 -7.51 3.57
CA ALA A 14 -5.66 -8.48 2.56
C ALA A 14 -4.29 -9.08 2.88
N PHE A 15 -3.36 -8.31 3.43
CA PHE A 15 -2.08 -8.85 3.91
C PHE A 15 -2.28 -9.89 5.00
N GLU A 16 -3.14 -9.60 5.96
CA GLU A 16 -3.45 -10.54 7.05
C GLU A 16 -4.05 -11.83 6.50
N GLU A 17 -4.98 -11.72 5.55
CA GLU A 17 -5.61 -12.86 4.90
C GLU A 17 -4.61 -13.73 4.15
N CYS A 18 -3.58 -13.12 3.57
CA CYS A 18 -2.52 -13.84 2.85
C CYS A 18 -1.43 -14.41 3.78
N GLY A 19 -1.59 -14.31 5.09
CA GLY A 19 -0.66 -14.86 6.07
C GLY A 19 0.49 -13.95 6.46
N LYS A 20 0.52 -12.72 5.98
CA LYS A 20 1.55 -11.75 6.32
C LYS A 20 0.97 -10.72 7.29
N ILE A 21 1.48 -10.70 8.53
CA ILE A 21 0.95 -9.83 9.58
C ILE A 21 1.73 -8.51 9.74
N ARG A 22 2.92 -8.41 9.15
CA ARG A 22 3.74 -7.18 9.21
C ARG A 22 4.34 -6.85 7.86
N ILE A 23 4.34 -5.55 7.53
CA ILE A 23 4.86 -5.02 6.28
C ILE A 23 5.85 -3.92 6.61
N ASP A 24 7.07 -3.99 6.06
CA ASP A 24 8.03 -2.92 6.23
C ASP A 24 7.47 -1.62 5.63
N TYR A 25 7.68 -0.51 6.34
CA TYR A 25 7.07 0.77 6.00
C TYR A 25 7.32 1.21 4.55
N PRO A 26 8.55 1.13 4.01
CA PRO A 26 8.80 1.54 2.63
C PRO A 26 8.05 0.68 1.60
N VAL A 27 7.82 -0.60 1.91
CA VAL A 27 7.11 -1.52 1.01
C VAL A 27 5.68 -1.07 0.79
N GLN A 28 5.04 -0.50 1.81
CA GLN A 28 3.67 -0.01 1.70
C GLN A 28 3.54 1.09 0.65
N HIS A 29 4.49 2.02 0.61
CA HIS A 29 4.48 3.09 -0.40
C HIS A 29 4.61 2.52 -1.81
N GLY A 30 5.54 1.60 -2.02
CA GLY A 30 5.72 0.94 -3.32
C GLY A 30 4.49 0.14 -3.72
N LEU A 31 3.88 -0.57 -2.78
CA LEU A 31 2.69 -1.39 -3.05
C LEU A 31 1.50 -0.54 -3.50
N ILE A 32 1.24 0.58 -2.82
CA ILE A 32 0.13 1.47 -3.20
C ILE A 32 0.38 2.08 -4.58
N PHE A 33 1.62 2.48 -4.88
CA PHE A 33 1.98 2.91 -6.23
C PHE A 33 1.71 1.81 -7.26
N TYR A 34 2.12 0.59 -6.97
CA TYR A 34 1.93 -0.56 -7.86
C TYR A 34 0.44 -0.84 -8.11
N LEU A 35 -0.38 -0.79 -7.05
CA LEU A 35 -1.83 -0.96 -7.17
C LEU A 35 -2.43 0.08 -8.11
N ASN A 36 -2.00 1.34 -8.00
CA ASN A 36 -2.43 2.39 -8.92
C ASN A 36 -2.09 2.05 -10.37
N GLN A 37 -0.90 1.50 -10.62
CA GLN A 37 -0.48 1.10 -11.96
C GLN A 37 -1.32 -0.08 -12.50
N GLN A 38 -1.82 -0.93 -11.62
CA GLN A 38 -2.64 -2.07 -11.99
C GLN A 38 -4.13 -1.73 -12.14
N GLY A 39 -4.50 -0.48 -11.93
CA GLY A 39 -5.88 -0.02 -12.10
C GLY A 39 -6.67 0.13 -10.80
N PHE A 40 -6.09 -0.21 -9.66
CA PHE A 40 -6.75 -0.02 -8.37
C PHE A 40 -6.39 1.37 -7.83
N LYS A 41 -7.22 2.36 -8.09
CA LYS A 41 -6.88 3.77 -7.95
C LYS A 41 -6.93 4.32 -6.52
N PHE A 42 -5.89 5.08 -6.17
CA PHE A 42 -5.81 5.91 -4.97
C PHE A 42 -5.55 7.34 -5.43
N PRO A 43 -6.59 8.09 -5.83
CA PRO A 43 -6.40 9.37 -6.54
C PRO A 43 -5.75 10.47 -5.70
N THR A 44 -5.82 10.39 -4.36
CA THR A 44 -5.20 11.41 -3.50
C THR A 44 -3.74 11.13 -3.17
N TYR A 45 -3.20 9.97 -3.54
CA TYR A 45 -1.81 9.64 -3.26
C TYR A 45 -0.93 10.00 -4.45
N ASN A 46 -0.08 10.99 -4.24
CA ASN A 46 0.93 11.40 -5.20
C ASN A 46 2.30 10.94 -4.71
N PHE A 47 3.09 10.39 -5.62
CA PHE A 47 4.36 9.77 -5.26
C PHE A 47 5.53 10.60 -5.76
N ILE A 48 6.58 10.67 -4.94
CA ILE A 48 7.85 11.32 -5.26
C ILE A 48 8.99 10.34 -4.97
N PRO A 49 10.15 10.51 -5.64
CA PRO A 49 11.31 9.69 -5.32
C PRO A 49 11.77 9.92 -3.89
N ALA A 50 12.19 8.84 -3.23
CA ALA A 50 12.73 8.90 -1.88
C ALA A 50 13.75 7.78 -1.70
N THR A 51 14.74 8.00 -0.83
CA THR A 51 15.70 6.98 -0.45
C THR A 51 15.33 6.44 0.93
N TRP A 52 15.18 5.13 1.01
CA TRP A 52 14.80 4.46 2.26
C TRP A 52 15.97 3.63 2.78
N PRO A 53 16.38 3.79 4.05
CA PRO A 53 17.45 2.98 4.63
C PRO A 53 17.18 1.47 4.45
N GLY A 54 18.16 0.74 3.93
CA GLY A 54 18.06 -0.69 3.68
C GLY A 54 17.37 -1.07 2.37
N TYR A 55 16.73 -0.13 1.68
CA TYR A 55 16.01 -0.41 0.44
C TYR A 55 16.51 0.40 -0.76
N GLY A 56 17.26 1.49 -0.52
CA GLY A 56 17.76 2.35 -1.59
C GLY A 56 16.69 3.27 -2.17
N SER A 57 16.77 3.51 -3.47
CA SER A 57 15.82 4.39 -4.16
C SER A 57 14.45 3.74 -4.29
N SER A 58 13.41 4.46 -3.92
CA SER A 58 12.04 4.03 -4.00
C SER A 58 11.11 5.24 -4.05
N LEU A 59 9.92 5.13 -3.52
CA LEU A 59 8.87 6.14 -3.61
C LEU A 59 8.30 6.48 -2.24
N LEU A 60 7.75 7.69 -2.14
CA LEU A 60 7.09 8.19 -0.95
C LEU A 60 5.84 8.96 -1.34
N SER A 61 4.75 8.75 -0.64
CA SER A 61 3.57 9.61 -0.70
C SER A 61 3.34 10.22 0.67
N ARG A 62 3.41 11.54 0.77
CA ARG A 62 3.21 12.25 2.04
C ARG A 62 1.79 12.09 2.56
N GLN A 63 0.81 12.04 1.67
CA GLN A 63 -0.58 11.85 2.06
C GLN A 63 -0.79 10.42 2.59
N LEU A 64 -0.13 9.43 2.00
CA LEU A 64 -0.16 8.06 2.50
C LEU A 64 0.42 7.99 3.92
N ASP A 65 1.56 8.66 4.17
CA ASP A 65 2.13 8.76 5.51
C ASP A 65 1.12 9.30 6.52
N ARG A 66 0.43 10.38 6.16
CA ARG A 66 -0.57 11.01 7.04
C ARG A 66 -1.73 10.07 7.32
N ASP A 67 -2.19 9.35 6.32
CA ASP A 67 -3.28 8.39 6.48
C ASP A 67 -2.86 7.22 7.39
N ILE A 68 -1.63 6.72 7.24
CA ILE A 68 -1.10 5.69 8.13
C ILE A 68 -1.04 6.21 9.56
N ASP A 69 -0.52 7.42 9.77
CA ASP A 69 -0.45 8.02 11.10
C ASP A 69 -1.83 8.17 11.73
N THR A 70 -2.83 8.58 10.95
CA THR A 70 -4.21 8.70 11.40
C THR A 70 -4.76 7.34 11.85
N LEU A 71 -4.52 6.30 11.07
CA LEU A 71 -4.99 4.95 11.38
C LEU A 71 -4.26 4.37 12.60
N VAL A 72 -2.97 4.65 12.76
CA VAL A 72 -2.22 4.27 13.96
C VAL A 72 -2.78 4.97 15.20
N THR A 73 -3.03 6.27 15.09
CA THR A 73 -3.60 7.07 16.21
C THR A 73 -4.98 6.54 16.62
N ARG A 74 -5.77 6.08 15.66
CA ARG A 74 -7.09 5.48 15.95
C ARG A 74 -7.02 4.05 16.48
N GLY A 75 -5.83 3.45 16.50
CA GLY A 75 -5.65 2.10 17.03
C GLY A 75 -6.03 0.98 16.04
N VAL A 76 -6.29 1.29 14.77
CA VAL A 76 -6.62 0.27 13.76
C VAL A 76 -5.39 -0.27 13.05
N LEU A 77 -4.28 0.46 13.07
CA LEU A 77 -2.96 -0.03 12.65
C LEU A 77 -1.98 0.08 13.80
N GLU A 78 -0.94 -0.73 13.77
CA GLU A 78 0.16 -0.71 14.73
C GLU A 78 1.47 -0.55 13.98
N ILE A 79 2.40 0.23 14.53
CA ILE A 79 3.70 0.47 13.94
C ILE A 79 4.80 0.13 14.95
N THR A 80 5.88 -0.51 14.49
CA THR A 80 7.04 -0.88 15.30
C THR A 80 8.19 0.09 15.06
N GLU A 81 9.26 -0.01 15.87
CA GLU A 81 10.41 0.87 15.79
C GLU A 81 11.26 0.72 14.52
N ASN A 82 11.27 -0.45 13.87
CA ASN A 82 12.19 -0.73 12.75
C ASN A 82 11.77 -0.34 11.34
N PRO A 83 10.77 0.49 11.00
CA PRO A 83 9.36 0.41 11.30
C PRO A 83 8.63 -0.60 10.39
N SER A 84 7.78 -1.38 10.98
CA SER A 84 6.86 -2.30 10.27
C SER A 84 5.44 -1.98 10.68
N ILE A 85 4.49 -2.25 9.79
CA ILE A 85 3.07 -1.94 10.01
C ILE A 85 2.28 -3.24 10.01
N SER A 86 1.34 -3.34 10.94
CA SER A 86 0.37 -4.44 10.97
C SER A 86 -1.01 -3.90 11.31
N ILE A 87 -2.04 -4.68 10.96
CA ILE A 87 -3.41 -4.33 11.32
C ILE A 87 -3.72 -4.88 12.72
N SER A 88 -4.39 -4.08 13.55
CA SER A 88 -4.83 -4.53 14.87
C SER A 88 -6.12 -5.33 14.77
N ASP A 89 -6.53 -5.99 15.88
CA ASP A 89 -7.81 -6.68 15.92
C ASP A 89 -8.98 -5.72 15.68
N ALA A 90 -8.91 -4.51 16.23
CA ALA A 90 -9.89 -3.47 15.96
C ALA A 90 -9.91 -3.08 14.48
N GLY A 91 -8.73 -3.03 13.86
CA GLY A 91 -8.59 -2.73 12.43
C GLY A 91 -9.20 -3.81 11.56
N ILE A 92 -9.00 -5.08 11.91
CA ILE A 92 -9.60 -6.20 11.17
C ILE A 92 -11.13 -6.08 11.20
N LYS A 93 -11.71 -5.80 12.34
CA LYS A 93 -13.16 -5.62 12.47
C LYS A 93 -13.67 -4.43 11.65
N GLU A 94 -12.95 -3.30 11.69
CA GLU A 94 -13.33 -2.12 10.93
C GLU A 94 -13.20 -2.34 9.42
N ALA A 95 -12.25 -3.17 9.00
CA ALA A 95 -12.02 -3.48 7.59
C ALA A 95 -13.09 -4.41 6.99
N GLN A 96 -13.75 -5.24 7.79
CA GLN A 96 -14.69 -6.25 7.29
C GLN A 96 -15.78 -5.68 6.38
N PRO A 97 -16.52 -4.62 6.76
CA PRO A 97 -17.53 -4.05 5.87
C PRO A 97 -16.92 -3.42 4.61
N LEU A 98 -15.70 -2.90 4.70
CA LEU A 98 -15.00 -2.34 3.54
C LEU A 98 -14.61 -3.42 2.55
N VAL A 99 -14.09 -4.54 3.04
CA VAL A 99 -13.75 -5.72 2.23
C VAL A 99 -15.01 -6.26 1.57
N GLN A 100 -16.11 -6.36 2.30
CA GLN A 100 -17.38 -6.83 1.77
C GLN A 100 -17.88 -5.92 0.64
N THR A 101 -17.78 -4.61 0.82
CA THR A 101 -18.16 -3.64 -0.22
C THR A 101 -17.32 -3.83 -1.49
N LEU A 102 -16.01 -4.03 -1.34
CA LEU A 102 -15.12 -4.27 -2.48
C LEU A 102 -15.43 -5.59 -3.19
N GLN A 103 -15.81 -6.61 -2.43
CA GLN A 103 -16.22 -7.90 -3.00
C GLN A 103 -17.51 -7.76 -3.81
N GLU A 104 -18.46 -6.95 -3.32
CA GLU A 104 -19.72 -6.68 -4.01
C GLU A 104 -19.54 -5.85 -5.28
N GLU A 105 -18.45 -5.09 -5.38
CA GLU A 105 -18.09 -4.31 -6.57
C GLU A 105 -17.42 -5.14 -7.66
N GLY A 106 -17.50 -6.48 -7.58
CA GLY A 106 -16.97 -7.37 -8.60
C GLY A 106 -15.51 -7.75 -8.37
N GLU A 107 -14.62 -7.38 -9.31
CA GLU A 107 -13.22 -7.84 -9.31
C GLU A 107 -12.29 -6.98 -8.43
N SER A 108 -12.78 -5.92 -7.80
CA SER A 108 -11.94 -4.96 -7.07
C SER A 108 -11.15 -5.61 -5.93
N TYR A 109 -11.82 -6.38 -5.08
CA TYR A 109 -11.14 -7.03 -3.96
C TYR A 109 -10.18 -8.13 -4.43
N LYS A 110 -10.58 -8.85 -5.47
CA LYS A 110 -9.73 -9.87 -6.07
C LYS A 110 -8.43 -9.25 -6.61
N LEU A 111 -8.53 -8.12 -7.30
CA LEU A 111 -7.35 -7.40 -7.79
C LEU A 111 -6.44 -6.99 -6.64
N LEU A 112 -7.01 -6.42 -5.58
CA LEU A 112 -6.25 -6.02 -4.39
C LEU A 112 -5.53 -7.22 -3.77
N ARG A 113 -6.25 -8.30 -3.51
CA ARG A 113 -5.73 -9.51 -2.88
C ARG A 113 -4.67 -10.19 -3.74
N ASP A 114 -4.90 -10.31 -5.05
CA ASP A 114 -3.95 -10.93 -5.97
C ASP A 114 -2.66 -10.11 -6.05
N THR A 115 -2.77 -8.79 -6.06
CA THR A 115 -1.60 -7.90 -6.08
C THR A 115 -0.79 -8.02 -4.79
N VAL A 116 -1.46 -8.06 -3.65
CA VAL A 116 -0.81 -8.28 -2.35
C VAL A 116 -0.10 -9.63 -2.33
N SER A 117 -0.77 -10.68 -2.78
CA SER A 117 -0.21 -12.04 -2.83
C SER A 117 1.04 -12.10 -3.71
N GLU A 118 1.00 -11.44 -4.87
CA GLU A 118 2.13 -11.34 -5.79
C GLU A 118 3.32 -10.62 -5.14
N ALA A 119 3.04 -9.50 -4.47
CA ALA A 119 4.08 -8.71 -3.79
C ALA A 119 4.75 -9.52 -2.66
N LEU A 120 4.00 -10.35 -1.95
CA LEU A 120 4.52 -11.19 -0.87
C LEU A 120 5.49 -12.26 -1.35
N LYS A 121 5.40 -12.67 -2.62
CA LYS A 121 6.29 -13.67 -3.22
C LYS A 121 7.60 -13.07 -3.69
N SER A 122 7.68 -11.75 -3.79
CA SER A 122 8.83 -11.03 -4.32
C SER A 122 9.82 -10.69 -3.20
N ASP A 123 11.11 -10.59 -3.56
CA ASP A 123 12.06 -9.89 -2.70
C ASP A 123 11.66 -8.41 -2.65
N TRP A 124 11.47 -7.86 -1.45
CA TRP A 124 10.95 -6.51 -1.30
C TRP A 124 11.88 -5.42 -1.84
N ARG A 125 13.20 -5.65 -1.82
CA ARG A 125 14.16 -4.70 -2.41
C ARG A 125 14.00 -4.66 -3.92
N ILE A 126 13.87 -5.82 -4.54
CA ILE A 126 13.64 -5.93 -5.99
C ILE A 126 12.29 -5.33 -6.35
N PHE A 127 11.26 -5.62 -5.56
CA PHE A 127 9.93 -5.07 -5.77
C PHE A 127 9.95 -3.53 -5.75
N LEU A 128 10.58 -2.93 -4.75
CA LEU A 128 10.66 -1.47 -4.63
C LEU A 128 11.49 -0.83 -5.73
N GLU A 129 12.59 -1.48 -6.13
CA GLU A 129 13.39 -1.03 -7.26
C GLU A 129 12.57 -1.02 -8.55
N ASN A 130 11.78 -2.06 -8.78
CA ASN A 130 10.89 -2.13 -9.94
C ASN A 130 9.83 -1.03 -9.91
N CYS A 131 9.25 -0.74 -8.75
CA CYS A 131 8.31 0.37 -8.60
C CYS A 131 8.95 1.71 -8.93
N TYR A 132 10.15 1.94 -8.44
CA TYR A 132 10.92 3.16 -8.73
C TYR A 132 11.19 3.29 -10.23
N MET A 133 11.60 2.20 -10.89
CA MET A 133 11.86 2.20 -12.34
C MET A 133 10.58 2.47 -13.14
N MET A 134 9.45 1.93 -12.71
CA MET A 134 8.15 2.22 -13.34
C MET A 134 7.81 3.71 -13.25
N TYR A 135 8.04 4.30 -12.09
CA TYR A 135 7.82 5.74 -11.86
C TYR A 135 8.71 6.57 -12.78
N ILE A 136 10.00 6.26 -12.84
CA ILE A 136 10.96 7.00 -13.67
C ILE A 136 10.57 6.92 -15.15
N ARG A 137 10.21 5.75 -15.65
CA ARG A 137 9.78 5.58 -17.05
C ARG A 137 8.55 6.40 -17.37
N LYS A 138 7.57 6.43 -16.46
CA LYS A 138 6.34 7.20 -16.65
C LYS A 138 6.64 8.70 -16.72
N GLU A 139 7.42 9.22 -15.78
CA GLU A 139 7.79 10.65 -15.74
C GLU A 139 8.61 11.04 -16.97
N TYR A 140 9.54 10.19 -17.39
CA TYR A 140 10.37 10.42 -18.57
C TYR A 140 9.52 10.46 -19.84
N SER A 141 8.58 9.53 -19.99
CA SER A 141 7.65 9.51 -21.12
C SER A 141 6.80 10.77 -21.20
N LEU A 142 6.36 11.29 -20.05
CA LEU A 142 5.59 12.54 -19.98
C LEU A 142 6.45 13.75 -20.38
N ALA A 143 7.73 13.76 -20.01
CA ALA A 143 8.66 14.85 -20.34
C ALA A 143 8.97 14.91 -21.84
N GLU A 144 8.92 13.79 -22.56
CA GLU A 144 9.15 13.72 -24.00
C GLU A 144 7.96 14.20 -24.84
N LYS A 145 6.82 14.31 -24.22
CA LYS A 145 5.59 14.79 -24.89
C LYS A 145 5.44 16.30 -24.77
#